data_a0c70eb307a8fb35e425c6b83650dfd0
#
_entry.id   a0c70eb307a8fb35e425c6b83650dfd0
#
_cell.length_a   1.000
_cell.length_b   1.000
_cell.length_c   1.000
_cell.angle_alpha   90.00
_cell.angle_beta   90.00
_cell.angle_gamma   90.00
#
_symmetry.space_group_name_H-M   'P 1'
#
loop_
_entity.id
_entity.type
_entity.pdbx_description
1 polymer ?
#
loop_
_entity_poly.entity_id
_entity_poly.type
_entity_poly.pdbx_seq_one_letter_code
_entity_poly.pdbx_strand_id
1 'polypeptide(L)'
;KFCDKLLGSRLSADEAYLIIRGIRTLDIRLKAHYENTIKVVNFLKKQKKIKEVLYPHKPGSINYKMWKKYYSGATGLLSIVIKAKSKLSILKFVNKLELFGIGYSWGGFESLAIYHDISKIRNFYKFEKNEHLVRIHVGLEDSQDLITDLKSSLKNIK
;
A
#
# COMPACT_ATOMS: atom_id res chain seq x y z
N LYS A 1 2.04 -32.44 -12.16
CA LYS A 1 1.22 -33.50 -12.81
C LYS A 1 0.21 -34.15 -11.85
N PHE A 2 0.59 -34.48 -10.59
CA PHE A 2 -0.30 -35.14 -9.62
C PHE A 2 -1.41 -34.21 -9.13
N CYS A 3 -1.06 -33.03 -8.61
CA CYS A 3 -2.02 -32.01 -8.17
C CYS A 3 -2.92 -31.55 -9.31
N ASP A 4 -2.35 -31.41 -10.50
CA ASP A 4 -3.03 -31.01 -11.71
C ASP A 4 -4.14 -32.02 -12.12
N LYS A 5 -3.87 -33.32 -11.97
CA LYS A 5 -4.83 -34.36 -12.29
C LYS A 5 -5.92 -34.55 -11.21
N LEU A 6 -5.56 -34.46 -9.94
CA LEU A 6 -6.48 -34.77 -8.83
C LEU A 6 -7.28 -33.55 -8.35
N LEU A 7 -6.66 -32.35 -8.33
CA LEU A 7 -7.27 -31.15 -7.79
C LEU A 7 -7.83 -30.24 -8.88
N GLY A 8 -7.67 -30.59 -10.17
CA GLY A 8 -8.14 -29.77 -11.27
C GLY A 8 -7.49 -28.38 -11.33
N SER A 9 -6.30 -28.22 -10.70
CA SER A 9 -5.59 -26.94 -10.63
C SER A 9 -4.99 -26.57 -11.99
N ARG A 10 -5.87 -26.39 -12.97
CA ARG A 10 -5.52 -26.01 -14.34
C ARG A 10 -6.08 -24.63 -14.63
N LEU A 11 -5.27 -23.84 -15.28
CA LEU A 11 -5.72 -22.57 -15.85
C LEU A 11 -6.63 -22.89 -17.04
N SER A 12 -7.82 -22.30 -17.05
CA SER A 12 -8.70 -22.36 -18.23
C SER A 12 -8.14 -21.52 -19.39
N ALA A 13 -8.62 -21.76 -20.59
CA ALA A 13 -8.22 -20.97 -21.75
C ALA A 13 -8.56 -19.48 -21.58
N ASP A 14 -9.72 -19.17 -20.99
CA ASP A 14 -10.17 -17.80 -20.74
C ASP A 14 -9.30 -17.11 -19.69
N GLU A 15 -8.97 -17.79 -18.60
CA GLU A 15 -8.06 -17.28 -17.57
C GLU A 15 -6.66 -17.04 -18.15
N ALA A 16 -6.13 -17.97 -18.95
CA ALA A 16 -4.85 -17.80 -19.64
C ALA A 16 -4.86 -16.59 -20.56
N TYR A 17 -5.94 -16.38 -21.30
CA TYR A 17 -6.12 -15.21 -22.16
C TYR A 17 -6.09 -13.91 -21.35
N LEU A 18 -6.83 -13.83 -20.23
CA LEU A 18 -6.87 -12.66 -19.37
C LEU A 18 -5.50 -12.35 -18.75
N ILE A 19 -4.76 -13.38 -18.31
CA ILE A 19 -3.40 -13.23 -17.77
C ILE A 19 -2.45 -12.70 -18.85
N ILE A 20 -2.47 -13.29 -20.06
CA ILE A 20 -1.63 -12.84 -21.18
C ILE A 20 -1.93 -11.39 -21.52
N ARG A 21 -3.21 -11.02 -21.58
CA ARG A 21 -3.64 -9.64 -21.80
C ARG A 21 -3.11 -8.70 -20.73
N GLY A 22 -3.17 -9.10 -19.44
CA GLY A 22 -2.66 -8.33 -18.31
C GLY A 22 -1.15 -8.14 -18.34
N ILE A 23 -0.39 -9.20 -18.68
CA ILE A 23 1.08 -9.15 -18.75
C ILE A 23 1.56 -8.15 -19.80
N ARG A 24 0.88 -8.02 -20.93
CA ARG A 24 1.28 -7.11 -22.01
C ARG A 24 1.37 -5.63 -21.62
N THR A 25 0.65 -5.23 -20.57
CA THR A 25 0.65 -3.86 -20.03
C THR A 25 1.24 -3.77 -18.63
N LEU A 26 1.85 -4.85 -18.12
CA LEU A 26 2.32 -4.91 -16.74
C LEU A 26 3.41 -3.86 -16.46
N ASP A 27 4.38 -3.72 -17.34
CA ASP A 27 5.48 -2.76 -17.17
C ASP A 27 4.97 -1.32 -17.07
N ILE A 28 4.07 -0.92 -17.97
CA ILE A 28 3.47 0.42 -17.98
C ILE A 28 2.71 0.67 -16.67
N ARG A 29 1.94 -0.31 -16.18
CA ARG A 29 1.19 -0.19 -14.93
C ARG A 29 2.12 -0.10 -13.71
N LEU A 30 3.15 -0.93 -13.65
CA LEU A 30 4.14 -0.89 -12.55
C LEU A 30 4.85 0.46 -12.50
N LYS A 31 5.21 1.03 -13.66
CA LYS A 31 5.81 2.36 -13.75
C LYS A 31 4.85 3.44 -13.24
N ALA A 32 3.59 3.42 -13.66
CA ALA A 32 2.60 4.37 -13.19
C ALA A 32 2.34 4.26 -11.68
N HIS A 33 2.20 3.03 -11.14
CA HIS A 33 2.12 2.80 -9.69
C HIS A 33 3.31 3.41 -8.95
N TYR A 34 4.52 3.17 -9.44
CA TYR A 34 5.74 3.70 -8.84
C TYR A 34 5.75 5.23 -8.83
N GLU A 35 5.48 5.87 -9.96
CA GLU A 35 5.48 7.34 -10.10
C GLU A 35 4.44 8.00 -9.18
N ASN A 36 3.23 7.45 -9.13
CA ASN A 36 2.18 7.92 -8.22
C ASN A 36 2.59 7.74 -6.75
N THR A 37 3.15 6.57 -6.42
CA THR A 37 3.55 6.26 -5.05
C THR A 37 4.63 7.19 -4.55
N ILE A 38 5.62 7.54 -5.37
CA ILE A 38 6.67 8.49 -4.98
C ILE A 38 6.07 9.86 -4.62
N LYS A 39 5.08 10.34 -5.38
CA LYS A 39 4.40 11.62 -5.08
C LYS A 39 3.64 11.53 -3.74
N VAL A 40 2.87 10.46 -3.54
CA VAL A 40 2.13 10.20 -2.29
C VAL A 40 3.09 10.06 -1.09
N VAL A 41 4.18 9.31 -1.21
CA VAL A 41 5.20 9.15 -0.16
C VAL A 41 5.84 10.49 0.20
N ASN A 42 6.16 11.32 -0.79
CA ASN A 42 6.73 12.65 -0.57
C ASN A 42 5.76 13.58 0.16
N PHE A 43 4.47 13.51 -0.14
CA PHE A 43 3.42 14.21 0.59
C PHE A 43 3.30 13.72 2.03
N LEU A 44 3.17 12.40 2.23
CA LEU A 44 2.97 11.79 3.56
C LEU A 44 4.12 12.09 4.52
N LYS A 45 5.36 12.07 4.05
CA LYS A 45 6.54 12.41 4.88
C LYS A 45 6.54 13.83 5.46
N LYS A 46 5.81 14.75 4.85
CA LYS A 46 5.68 16.14 5.32
C LYS A 46 4.57 16.33 6.36
N GLN A 47 3.77 15.28 6.62
CA GLN A 47 2.62 15.39 7.52
C GLN A 47 3.03 15.16 8.98
N LYS A 48 2.74 16.13 9.86
CA LYS A 48 3.10 16.09 11.30
C LYS A 48 2.55 14.86 12.05
N LYS A 49 1.41 14.33 11.61
CA LYS A 49 0.75 13.15 12.21
C LYS A 49 1.38 11.82 11.78
N ILE A 50 2.15 11.81 10.70
CA ILE A 50 2.86 10.63 10.20
C ILE A 50 4.23 10.57 10.87
N LYS A 51 4.43 9.55 11.70
CA LYS A 51 5.73 9.28 12.33
C LYS A 51 6.72 8.73 11.32
N GLU A 52 6.26 7.79 10.51
CA GLU A 52 7.11 7.06 9.57
C GLU A 52 6.34 6.61 8.33
N VAL A 53 7.01 6.62 7.19
CA VAL A 53 6.54 6.01 5.95
C VAL A 53 7.43 4.82 5.63
N LEU A 54 6.87 3.63 5.75
CA LEU A 54 7.54 2.36 5.50
C LEU A 54 7.47 2.04 4.00
N TYR A 55 8.46 2.50 3.28
CA TYR A 55 8.62 2.27 1.84
C TYR A 55 10.09 2.03 1.54
N PRO A 56 10.53 0.74 1.45
CA PRO A 56 11.95 0.37 1.39
C PRO A 56 12.72 0.98 0.21
N HIS A 57 12.05 1.19 -0.90
CA HIS A 57 12.65 1.81 -2.10
C HIS A 57 13.20 3.21 -1.85
N LYS A 58 12.66 3.96 -0.91
CA LYS A 58 13.07 5.35 -0.73
C LYS A 58 14.44 5.46 -0.09
N PRO A 59 15.41 6.21 -0.68
CA PRO A 59 16.69 6.50 -0.04
C PRO A 59 16.51 7.04 1.39
N GLY A 60 17.34 6.54 2.31
CA GLY A 60 17.25 6.86 3.74
C GLY A 60 16.27 6.00 4.54
N SER A 61 15.51 5.09 3.92
CA SER A 61 14.78 4.08 4.68
C SER A 61 15.75 3.03 5.24
N ILE A 62 15.41 2.44 6.41
CA ILE A 62 16.24 1.46 7.11
C ILE A 62 16.61 0.25 6.22
N ASN A 63 15.71 -0.14 5.32
CA ASN A 63 15.88 -1.31 4.45
C ASN A 63 16.34 -0.96 3.02
N TYR A 64 16.70 0.30 2.73
CA TYR A 64 17.04 0.74 1.38
C TYR A 64 18.22 -0.03 0.76
N LYS A 65 19.29 -0.27 1.55
CA LYS A 65 20.46 -1.02 1.07
C LYS A 65 20.10 -2.45 0.67
N MET A 66 19.25 -3.12 1.47
CA MET A 66 18.77 -4.46 1.19
C MET A 66 17.83 -4.48 -0.02
N TRP A 67 16.91 -3.52 -0.09
CA TRP A 67 16.05 -3.36 -1.25
C TRP A 67 16.87 -3.20 -2.54
N LYS A 68 17.85 -2.29 -2.55
CA LYS A 68 18.71 -2.05 -3.73
C LYS A 68 19.50 -3.29 -4.17
N LYS A 69 19.83 -4.18 -3.24
CA LYS A 69 20.54 -5.44 -3.54
C LYS A 69 19.65 -6.46 -4.25
N TYR A 70 18.37 -6.54 -3.90
CA TYR A 70 17.49 -7.63 -4.32
C TYR A 70 16.39 -7.22 -5.30
N TYR A 71 16.12 -5.94 -5.46
CA TYR A 71 15.01 -5.43 -6.27
C TYR A 71 15.48 -4.35 -7.24
N SER A 72 14.94 -4.37 -8.46
CA SER A 72 15.20 -3.36 -9.50
C SER A 72 14.13 -2.28 -9.57
N GLY A 73 12.96 -2.48 -8.94
CA GLY A 73 11.84 -1.55 -8.97
C GLY A 73 11.00 -1.60 -7.71
N ALA A 74 10.00 -0.74 -7.65
CA ALA A 74 9.04 -0.67 -6.56
C ALA A 74 7.62 -0.47 -7.12
N THR A 75 6.61 -0.72 -6.27
CA THR A 75 5.20 -0.68 -6.65
C THR A 75 4.40 0.26 -5.77
N GLY A 76 3.07 0.20 -5.85
CA GLY A 76 2.12 0.99 -5.07
C GLY A 76 2.03 0.66 -3.59
N LEU A 77 2.66 -0.40 -3.09
CA LEU A 77 2.45 -0.89 -1.74
C LEU A 77 3.40 -0.24 -0.73
N LEU A 78 2.82 0.43 0.27
CA LEU A 78 3.53 1.04 1.40
C LEU A 78 2.73 0.90 2.69
N SER A 79 3.35 1.27 3.81
CA SER A 79 2.63 1.46 5.06
C SER A 79 3.05 2.77 5.72
N ILE A 80 2.16 3.32 6.54
CA ILE A 80 2.42 4.51 7.35
C ILE A 80 2.18 4.22 8.82
N VAL A 81 3.07 4.74 9.66
CA VAL A 81 2.88 4.76 11.12
C VAL A 81 2.32 6.13 11.47
N ILE A 82 1.12 6.15 12.02
CA ILE A 82 0.39 7.37 12.37
C ILE A 82 0.36 7.52 13.89
N LYS A 83 0.61 8.73 14.39
CA LYS A 83 0.38 9.08 15.79
C LYS A 83 -1.05 9.55 15.99
N ALA A 84 -1.81 8.84 16.84
CA ALA A 84 -3.19 9.20 17.17
C ALA A 84 -3.55 8.75 18.59
N LYS A 85 -4.47 9.48 19.23
CA LYS A 85 -4.92 9.18 20.60
C LYS A 85 -5.62 7.82 20.73
N SER A 86 -6.22 7.31 19.67
CA SER A 86 -6.99 6.08 19.71
C SER A 86 -7.12 5.41 18.33
N LYS A 87 -7.32 4.09 18.33
CA LYS A 87 -7.70 3.31 17.15
C LYS A 87 -8.90 3.93 16.40
N LEU A 88 -9.90 4.44 17.15
CA LEU A 88 -11.08 5.04 16.55
C LEU A 88 -10.75 6.25 15.68
N SER A 89 -9.76 7.06 16.05
CA SER A 89 -9.28 8.17 15.22
C SER A 89 -8.73 7.69 13.89
N ILE A 90 -8.02 6.55 13.88
CA ILE A 90 -7.49 5.96 12.64
C ILE A 90 -8.59 5.35 11.78
N LEU A 91 -9.55 4.67 12.40
CA LEU A 91 -10.71 4.15 11.66
C LEU A 91 -11.52 5.28 11.03
N LYS A 92 -11.67 6.41 11.71
CA LYS A 92 -12.30 7.61 11.13
C LYS A 92 -11.49 8.16 9.94
N PHE A 93 -10.16 8.16 10.04
CA PHE A 93 -9.30 8.55 8.93
C PHE A 93 -9.52 7.62 7.73
N VAL A 94 -9.44 6.30 7.91
CA VAL A 94 -9.59 5.33 6.81
C VAL A 94 -10.99 5.39 6.20
N ASN A 95 -12.04 5.49 7.03
CA ASN A 95 -13.43 5.56 6.57
C ASN A 95 -13.81 6.87 5.88
N LYS A 96 -12.99 7.92 6.01
CA LYS A 96 -13.23 9.22 5.36
C LYS A 96 -12.47 9.35 4.03
N LEU A 97 -11.68 8.37 3.66
CA LEU A 97 -11.08 8.30 2.33
C LEU A 97 -12.19 8.03 1.29
N GLU A 98 -12.20 8.79 0.23
CA GLU A 98 -13.22 8.71 -0.83
C GLU A 98 -12.70 7.94 -2.06
N LEU A 99 -11.40 8.06 -2.35
CA LEU A 99 -10.76 7.38 -3.48
C LEU A 99 -10.08 6.08 -3.07
N PHE A 100 -9.68 5.94 -1.82
CA PHE A 100 -9.09 4.71 -1.31
C PHE A 100 -10.17 3.77 -0.80
N GLY A 101 -10.40 2.66 -1.49
CA GLY A 101 -11.25 1.59 -0.98
C GLY A 101 -10.66 0.91 0.27
N ILE A 102 -11.51 0.28 1.09
CA ILE A 102 -11.06 -0.54 2.23
C ILE A 102 -10.90 -1.98 1.75
N GLY A 103 -9.67 -2.49 1.75
CA GLY A 103 -9.42 -3.85 1.27
C GLY A 103 -8.02 -4.38 1.56
N TYR A 104 -7.92 -5.72 1.60
CA TYR A 104 -6.67 -6.44 1.78
C TYR A 104 -5.89 -6.65 0.48
N SER A 105 -6.52 -6.47 -0.69
CA SER A 105 -5.87 -6.63 -1.98
C SER A 105 -4.77 -5.58 -2.21
N TRP A 106 -4.03 -5.74 -3.28
CA TRP A 106 -3.00 -4.81 -3.74
C TRP A 106 -2.61 -5.17 -5.19
N GLY A 107 -1.97 -4.23 -5.89
CA GLY A 107 -1.48 -4.45 -7.26
C GLY A 107 -2.53 -4.26 -8.35
N GLY A 108 -3.79 -3.98 -8.00
CA GLY A 108 -4.85 -3.59 -8.90
C GLY A 108 -4.76 -2.12 -9.32
N PHE A 109 -5.70 -1.69 -10.14
CA PHE A 109 -5.78 -0.29 -10.60
C PHE A 109 -6.30 0.66 -9.53
N GLU A 110 -7.09 0.15 -8.58
CA GLU A 110 -7.70 0.91 -7.49
C GLU A 110 -6.73 1.13 -6.32
N SER A 111 -6.78 2.32 -5.72
CA SER A 111 -6.10 2.61 -4.46
C SER A 111 -6.85 2.01 -3.28
N LEU A 112 -6.11 1.45 -2.33
CA LEU A 112 -6.67 0.80 -1.14
C LEU A 112 -5.96 1.26 0.13
N ALA A 113 -6.72 1.35 1.24
CA ALA A 113 -6.17 1.63 2.56
C ALA A 113 -6.80 0.71 3.60
N ILE A 114 -5.99 0.20 4.55
CA ILE A 114 -6.49 -0.64 5.63
C ILE A 114 -5.68 -0.46 6.91
N TYR A 115 -6.39 -0.35 8.03
CA TYR A 115 -5.78 -0.39 9.36
C TYR A 115 -5.34 -1.80 9.71
N HIS A 116 -4.14 -1.93 10.26
CA HIS A 116 -3.60 -3.19 10.77
C HIS A 116 -3.18 -3.08 12.22
N ASP A 117 -3.74 -3.92 13.08
CA ASP A 117 -3.23 -4.17 14.42
C ASP A 117 -2.24 -5.33 14.37
N ILE A 118 -0.96 -4.99 14.22
CA ILE A 118 0.12 -5.99 14.18
C ILE A 118 0.78 -6.23 15.55
N SER A 119 0.30 -5.55 16.59
CA SER A 119 0.88 -5.66 17.93
C SER A 119 0.87 -7.09 18.49
N LYS A 120 -0.13 -7.88 18.08
CA LYS A 120 -0.30 -9.30 18.45
C LYS A 120 0.41 -10.29 17.53
N ILE A 121 0.91 -9.83 16.38
CA ILE A 121 1.44 -10.70 15.31
C ILE A 121 2.95 -10.54 15.16
N ARG A 122 3.50 -9.40 15.56
CA ARG A 122 4.91 -9.06 15.36
C ARG A 122 5.63 -8.82 16.69
N ASN A 123 6.68 -9.59 16.94
CA ASN A 123 7.50 -9.47 18.16
C ASN A 123 8.68 -8.50 18.01
N PHE A 124 9.10 -8.18 16.78
CA PHE A 124 10.32 -7.40 16.51
C PHE A 124 10.11 -5.90 16.40
N TYR A 125 8.90 -5.45 16.03
CA TYR A 125 8.55 -4.04 15.99
C TYR A 125 7.53 -3.73 17.08
N LYS A 126 7.93 -2.96 18.08
CA LYS A 126 7.04 -2.52 19.17
C LYS A 126 6.54 -1.12 18.84
N PHE A 127 5.23 -1.02 18.63
CA PHE A 127 4.57 0.27 18.54
C PHE A 127 4.36 0.88 19.90
N GLU A 128 4.51 2.20 20.02
CA GLU A 128 4.05 2.93 21.19
C GLU A 128 2.51 2.91 21.23
N LYS A 129 1.93 3.12 22.42
CA LYS A 129 0.48 3.03 22.64
C LYS A 129 -0.35 3.93 21.71
N ASN A 130 0.24 5.03 21.25
CA ASN A 130 -0.40 6.02 20.35
C ASN A 130 0.01 5.84 18.87
N GLU A 131 0.69 4.76 18.52
CA GLU A 131 1.13 4.47 17.16
C GLU A 131 0.27 3.41 16.51
N HIS A 132 -0.11 3.69 15.28
CA HIS A 132 -1.04 2.88 14.52
C HIS A 132 -0.52 2.67 13.10
N LEU A 133 -0.65 1.45 12.59
CA LEU A 133 -0.24 1.11 11.24
C LEU A 133 -1.43 1.15 10.28
N VAL A 134 -1.26 1.85 9.18
CA VAL A 134 -2.15 1.79 8.02
C VAL A 134 -1.34 1.35 6.81
N ARG A 135 -1.77 0.27 6.16
CA ARG A 135 -1.23 -0.15 4.87
C ARG A 135 -1.98 0.58 3.76
N ILE A 136 -1.24 1.06 2.78
CA ILE A 136 -1.77 1.77 1.62
C ILE A 136 -1.27 1.07 0.36
N HIS A 137 -2.17 0.87 -0.59
CA HIS A 137 -1.83 0.59 -1.97
C HIS A 137 -2.24 1.79 -2.83
N VAL A 138 -1.29 2.33 -3.56
CA VAL A 138 -1.49 3.45 -4.50
C VAL A 138 -1.77 2.86 -5.87
N GLY A 139 -2.94 3.14 -6.41
CA GLY A 139 -3.42 2.67 -7.70
C GLY A 139 -2.98 3.53 -8.88
N LEU A 140 -3.80 3.54 -9.91
CA LEU A 140 -3.55 4.24 -11.17
C LEU A 140 -4.34 5.54 -11.32
N GLU A 141 -5.08 5.95 -10.29
CA GLU A 141 -5.81 7.22 -10.25
C GLU A 141 -4.83 8.39 -10.29
N ASP A 142 -5.32 9.59 -10.57
CA ASP A 142 -4.48 10.79 -10.55
C ASP A 142 -3.86 11.00 -9.15
N SER A 143 -2.56 11.15 -9.12
CA SER A 143 -1.81 11.25 -7.88
C SER A 143 -2.13 12.51 -7.06
N GLN A 144 -2.58 13.60 -7.71
CA GLN A 144 -2.96 14.83 -7.02
C GLN A 144 -4.32 14.66 -6.33
N ASP A 145 -5.24 13.92 -6.94
CA ASP A 145 -6.53 13.58 -6.35
C ASP A 145 -6.34 12.68 -5.13
N LEU A 146 -5.49 11.65 -5.23
CA LEU A 146 -5.12 10.80 -4.11
C LEU A 146 -4.51 11.59 -2.95
N ILE A 147 -3.62 12.55 -3.24
CA ILE A 147 -3.01 13.42 -2.23
C ILE A 147 -4.06 14.33 -1.59
N THR A 148 -5.01 14.83 -2.37
CA THR A 148 -6.09 15.70 -1.87
C THR A 148 -7.01 14.93 -0.93
N ASP A 149 -7.37 13.70 -1.29
CA ASP A 149 -8.17 12.81 -0.44
C ASP A 149 -7.45 12.49 0.88
N LEU A 150 -6.19 12.06 0.82
CA LEU A 150 -5.36 11.81 2.01
C LEU A 150 -5.25 13.07 2.89
N LYS A 151 -5.02 14.24 2.30
CA LYS A 151 -4.91 15.52 3.02
C LYS A 151 -6.21 15.89 3.74
N SER A 152 -7.34 15.69 3.08
CA SER A 152 -8.67 15.92 3.66
C SER A 152 -8.92 14.98 4.84
N SER A 153 -8.68 13.70 4.62
CA SER A 153 -8.95 12.66 5.61
C SER A 153 -8.04 12.74 6.84
N LEU A 154 -6.76 13.11 6.68
CA LEU A 154 -5.80 13.30 7.78
C LEU A 154 -6.25 14.36 8.81
N LYS A 155 -7.09 15.32 8.43
CA LYS A 155 -7.65 16.32 9.36
C LYS A 155 -8.49 15.69 10.47
N ASN A 156 -9.09 14.53 10.24
CA ASN A 156 -9.96 13.83 11.18
C ASN A 156 -9.20 13.05 12.28
N ILE A 157 -7.90 12.95 12.20
CA ILE A 157 -7.09 12.33 13.25
C ILE A 157 -6.93 13.32 14.41
N LYS A 158 -7.27 12.87 15.63
CA LYS A 158 -7.11 13.62 16.88
C LYS A 158 -5.99 13.03 17.73
#